data_04d349265de4d791be4195a22dfc6a36
#
_entry.id   04d349265de4d791be4195a22dfc6a36
#
_cell.length_a   1.000
_cell.length_b   1.000
_cell.length_c   1.000
_cell.angle_alpha   90.00
_cell.angle_beta   90.00
_cell.angle_gamma   90.00
#
_symmetry.space_group_name_H-M   'P 1'
#
loop_
_entity.id
_entity.type
_entity.pdbx_description
1 polymer ?
#
loop_
_entity_poly.entity_id
_entity_poly.type
_entity_poly.pdbx_seq_one_letter_code
_entity_poly.pdbx_strand_id
1 'polypeptide(L)'
;MLNVIYALFFRELKTRFGANRHLGYLWVVGEPMTIILIITIIGTVIREFHHQVMPEGISIFMFLISGIMPFFMFRSIVIQLMNGIGANLALFAYKPVKPIHVFIARALLEFCIYFVIFIVVLFFAGWFFHLEVIPRDFLGVSFCIFLLFCSSFSLGICFAVVWHFVEPLRTLLVYFSVVVYWTSAIILPTWLTPRFLLDILYYNPLLHVIELLRYYFFENYPLADDYNNYYIIFWIIFLLFIGLVVYYYNRQALTAVRKE
;
A
#
# COMPACT_ATOMS: atom_id res chain seq x y z
N MET A 1 -21.95 -14.05 -3.74
CA MET A 1 -20.78 -13.18 -3.91
C MET A 1 -19.77 -13.37 -2.78
N LEU A 2 -20.17 -13.18 -1.52
CA LEU A 2 -19.25 -13.33 -0.36
C LEU A 2 -18.58 -14.71 -0.27
N ASN A 3 -19.31 -15.81 -0.48
CA ASN A 3 -18.73 -17.16 -0.45
C ASN A 3 -17.65 -17.39 -1.49
N VAL A 4 -17.75 -16.74 -2.65
CA VAL A 4 -16.71 -16.82 -3.70
C VAL A 4 -15.47 -16.05 -3.29
N ILE A 5 -15.62 -14.85 -2.73
CA ILE A 5 -14.51 -14.04 -2.23
C ILE A 5 -13.80 -14.78 -1.08
N TYR A 6 -14.56 -15.34 -0.15
CA TYR A 6 -14.02 -16.14 0.95
C TYR A 6 -13.21 -17.34 0.45
N ALA A 7 -13.74 -18.13 -0.48
CA ALA A 7 -13.04 -19.25 -1.06
C ALA A 7 -11.75 -18.84 -1.79
N LEU A 8 -11.80 -17.72 -2.54
CA LEU A 8 -10.64 -17.17 -3.23
C LEU A 8 -9.59 -16.65 -2.24
N PHE A 9 -10.00 -15.98 -1.16
CA PHE A 9 -9.09 -15.49 -0.12
C PHE A 9 -8.28 -16.64 0.48
N PHE A 10 -8.93 -17.71 0.93
CA PHE A 10 -8.23 -18.87 1.52
C PHE A 10 -7.42 -19.66 0.49
N ARG A 11 -7.85 -19.69 -0.76
CA ARG A 11 -7.06 -20.29 -1.83
C ARG A 11 -5.78 -19.49 -2.08
N GLU A 12 -5.86 -18.17 -2.24
CA GLU A 12 -4.70 -17.30 -2.43
C GLU A 12 -3.75 -17.38 -1.22
N LEU A 13 -4.31 -17.40 -0.02
CA LEU A 13 -3.56 -17.64 1.21
C LEU A 13 -2.79 -18.97 1.13
N LYS A 14 -3.49 -20.06 0.80
CA LYS A 14 -2.88 -21.40 0.71
C LYS A 14 -1.83 -21.51 -0.39
N THR A 15 -2.05 -20.85 -1.54
CA THR A 15 -1.07 -20.88 -2.65
C THR A 15 0.22 -20.16 -2.28
N ARG A 16 0.16 -19.07 -1.53
CA ARG A 16 1.35 -18.36 -1.06
C ARG A 16 2.08 -19.11 0.04
N PHE A 17 1.35 -19.75 0.93
CA PHE A 17 1.92 -20.50 2.04
C PHE A 17 2.28 -21.95 1.68
N GLY A 18 1.80 -22.47 0.55
CA GLY A 18 1.86 -23.90 0.18
C GLY A 18 3.20 -24.41 -0.32
N ALA A 19 4.17 -23.55 -0.61
CA ALA A 19 5.46 -23.98 -1.16
C ALA A 19 6.34 -24.73 -0.13
N ASN A 20 6.20 -24.43 1.19
CA ASN A 20 6.88 -25.16 2.27
C ASN A 20 5.99 -25.22 3.51
N ARG A 21 5.50 -26.42 3.82
CA ARG A 21 4.45 -26.68 4.81
C ARG A 21 4.72 -26.16 6.24
N HIS A 22 5.96 -25.94 6.63
CA HIS A 22 6.34 -25.53 7.99
C HIS A 22 6.90 -24.10 8.08
N LEU A 23 7.52 -23.58 7.02
CA LEU A 23 8.16 -22.25 7.02
C LEU A 23 7.46 -21.23 6.11
N GLY A 24 6.51 -21.68 5.26
CA GLY A 24 5.85 -20.82 4.27
C GLY A 24 5.10 -19.63 4.90
N TYR A 25 4.44 -19.86 6.03
CA TYR A 25 3.72 -18.81 6.75
C TYR A 25 4.67 -17.73 7.29
N LEU A 26 5.78 -18.16 7.91
CA LEU A 26 6.80 -17.22 8.42
C LEU A 26 7.48 -16.46 7.28
N TRP A 27 7.69 -17.11 6.14
CA TRP A 27 8.36 -16.49 5.00
C TRP A 27 7.52 -15.39 4.32
N VAL A 28 6.21 -15.60 4.14
CA VAL A 28 5.32 -14.61 3.52
C VAL A 28 5.23 -13.31 4.33
N VAL A 29 5.32 -13.40 5.65
CA VAL A 29 5.39 -12.22 6.53
C VAL A 29 6.83 -11.76 6.70
N GLY A 30 7.77 -12.67 6.82
CA GLY A 30 9.17 -12.40 7.07
C GLY A 30 9.89 -11.68 5.93
N GLU A 31 9.61 -12.04 4.68
CA GLU A 31 10.23 -11.40 3.51
C GLU A 31 9.94 -9.89 3.44
N PRO A 32 8.67 -9.43 3.38
CA PRO A 32 8.38 -8.00 3.37
C PRO A 32 8.82 -7.30 4.66
N MET A 33 8.69 -7.95 5.81
CA MET A 33 9.14 -7.41 7.08
C MET A 33 10.65 -7.15 7.08
N THR A 34 11.44 -8.10 6.59
CA THR A 34 12.91 -7.96 6.50
C THR A 34 13.31 -6.80 5.61
N ILE A 35 12.69 -6.67 4.43
CA ILE A 35 12.98 -5.56 3.49
C ILE A 35 12.67 -4.22 4.14
N ILE A 36 11.50 -4.10 4.77
CA ILE A 36 11.07 -2.88 5.46
C ILE A 36 12.04 -2.51 6.58
N LEU A 37 12.39 -3.48 7.43
CA LEU A 37 13.32 -3.25 8.53
C LEU A 37 14.71 -2.83 8.02
N ILE A 38 15.25 -3.48 6.99
CA ILE A 38 16.54 -3.11 6.41
C ILE A 38 16.50 -1.66 5.90
N ILE A 39 15.48 -1.28 5.12
CA ILE A 39 15.36 0.09 4.60
C ILE A 39 15.23 1.10 5.74
N THR A 40 14.43 0.77 6.76
CA THR A 40 14.22 1.64 7.92
C THR A 40 15.50 1.80 8.75
N ILE A 41 16.22 0.72 9.04
CA ILE A 41 17.48 0.76 9.79
C ILE A 41 18.53 1.56 9.03
N ILE A 42 18.73 1.27 7.75
CA ILE A 42 19.69 2.02 6.92
C ILE A 42 19.31 3.50 6.88
N GLY A 43 18.04 3.82 6.66
CA GLY A 43 17.55 5.19 6.66
C GLY A 43 17.74 5.90 8.01
N THR A 44 17.55 5.20 9.13
CA THR A 44 17.78 5.73 10.47
C THR A 44 19.27 6.05 10.69
N VAL A 45 20.15 5.10 10.40
CA VAL A 45 21.61 5.29 10.55
C VAL A 45 22.11 6.46 9.71
N ILE A 46 21.69 6.56 8.45
CA ILE A 46 22.08 7.67 7.56
C ILE A 46 21.65 9.02 8.15
N ARG A 47 20.43 9.12 8.68
CA ARG A 47 19.89 10.36 9.23
C ARG A 47 20.53 10.75 10.56
N GLU A 48 20.78 9.78 11.43
CA GLU A 48 21.52 10.00 12.67
C GLU A 48 22.93 10.49 12.39
N PHE A 49 23.61 9.89 11.39
CA PHE A 49 24.94 10.33 10.97
C PHE A 49 24.96 11.78 10.45
N HIS A 50 23.90 12.21 9.77
CA HIS A 50 23.74 13.60 9.30
C HIS A 50 23.17 14.55 10.36
N HIS A 51 23.02 14.10 11.61
CA HIS A 51 22.46 14.90 12.72
C HIS A 51 21.14 15.59 12.37
N GLN A 52 20.25 14.89 11.68
CA GLN A 52 19.00 15.46 11.22
C GLN A 52 18.08 15.75 12.41
N VAL A 53 17.72 17.02 12.59
CA VAL A 53 16.85 17.46 13.70
C VAL A 53 15.43 17.01 13.42
N MET A 54 14.87 16.25 14.35
CA MET A 54 13.45 15.84 14.34
C MET A 54 12.68 16.65 15.38
N PRO A 55 11.37 16.86 15.20
CA PRO A 55 10.50 17.43 16.21
C PRO A 55 10.55 16.63 17.54
N GLU A 56 10.31 17.32 18.66
CA GLU A 56 10.32 16.69 19.99
C GLU A 56 9.34 15.51 20.06
N GLY A 57 9.81 14.38 20.61
CA GLY A 57 9.02 13.15 20.75
C GLY A 57 8.96 12.26 19.51
N ILE A 58 9.53 12.66 18.37
CA ILE A 58 9.52 11.86 17.15
C ILE A 58 10.90 11.23 16.91
N SER A 59 11.00 9.91 17.09
CA SER A 59 12.21 9.19 16.70
C SER A 59 12.31 9.03 15.18
N ILE A 60 13.53 9.08 14.65
CA ILE A 60 13.79 8.87 13.21
C ILE A 60 13.24 7.52 12.75
N PHE A 61 13.42 6.47 13.57
CA PHE A 61 12.91 5.13 13.27
C PHE A 61 11.38 5.11 13.11
N MET A 62 10.65 5.70 14.06
CA MET A 62 9.18 5.74 14.00
C MET A 62 8.66 6.61 12.85
N PHE A 63 9.34 7.72 12.56
CA PHE A 63 9.04 8.55 11.38
C PHE A 63 9.16 7.75 10.07
N LEU A 64 10.25 7.00 9.90
CA LEU A 64 10.46 6.20 8.70
C LEU A 64 9.48 5.04 8.60
N ILE A 65 9.25 4.32 9.71
CA ILE A 65 8.34 3.16 9.70
C ILE A 65 6.90 3.57 9.40
N SER A 66 6.45 4.71 9.95
CA SER A 66 5.10 5.26 9.70
C SER A 66 4.86 5.69 8.25
N GLY A 67 5.90 5.90 7.46
CA GLY A 67 5.80 6.16 6.02
C GLY A 67 6.04 4.93 5.15
N ILE A 68 7.10 4.16 5.45
CA ILE A 68 7.53 3.01 4.66
C ILE A 68 6.46 1.90 4.69
N MET A 69 5.95 1.56 5.86
CA MET A 69 4.98 0.46 6.01
C MET A 69 3.67 0.69 5.25
N PRO A 70 2.97 1.82 5.42
CA PRO A 70 1.77 2.12 4.68
C PRO A 70 2.02 2.16 3.16
N PHE A 71 3.15 2.70 2.73
CA PHE A 71 3.51 2.70 1.32
C PHE A 71 3.70 1.30 0.74
N PHE A 72 4.41 0.41 1.46
CA PHE A 72 4.60 -0.96 1.00
C PHE A 72 3.28 -1.73 0.94
N MET A 73 2.36 -1.50 1.87
CA MET A 73 0.99 -2.01 1.81
C MET A 73 0.29 -1.52 0.53
N PHE A 74 0.31 -0.21 0.27
CA PHE A 74 -0.26 0.37 -0.94
C PHE A 74 0.32 -0.27 -2.21
N ARG A 75 1.65 -0.29 -2.32
CA ARG A 75 2.36 -0.86 -3.47
C ARG A 75 2.05 -2.33 -3.69
N SER A 76 2.04 -3.11 -2.61
CA SER A 76 1.76 -4.55 -2.68
C SER A 76 0.35 -4.82 -3.19
N ILE A 77 -0.66 -4.13 -2.66
CA ILE A 77 -2.04 -4.25 -3.12
C ILE A 77 -2.12 -3.93 -4.63
N VAL A 78 -1.55 -2.80 -5.08
CA VAL A 78 -1.57 -2.40 -6.49
C VAL A 78 -0.93 -3.47 -7.39
N ILE A 79 0.27 -3.98 -7.04
CA ILE A 79 0.98 -5.01 -7.81
C ILE A 79 0.20 -6.33 -7.83
N GLN A 80 -0.40 -6.72 -6.73
CA GLN A 80 -1.15 -7.97 -6.65
C GLN A 80 -2.46 -7.93 -7.43
N LEU A 81 -3.14 -6.79 -7.46
CA LEU A 81 -4.30 -6.61 -8.31
C LEU A 81 -3.91 -6.64 -9.79
N MET A 82 -2.84 -5.94 -10.15
CA MET A 82 -2.29 -5.94 -11.49
C MET A 82 -2.02 -7.38 -12.00
N ASN A 83 -1.40 -8.22 -11.18
CA ASN A 83 -1.14 -9.63 -11.51
C ASN A 83 -2.38 -10.54 -11.38
N GLY A 84 -3.51 -10.02 -10.89
CA GLY A 84 -4.68 -10.82 -10.51
C GLY A 84 -5.37 -11.53 -11.66
N ILE A 85 -5.43 -10.93 -12.86
CA ILE A 85 -6.09 -11.51 -14.02
C ILE A 85 -5.28 -12.69 -14.57
N GLY A 86 -4.00 -12.46 -14.91
CA GLY A 86 -3.16 -13.48 -15.52
C GLY A 86 -3.00 -14.75 -14.66
N ALA A 87 -2.79 -14.56 -13.36
CA ALA A 87 -2.61 -15.66 -12.42
C ALA A 87 -3.89 -16.50 -12.17
N ASN A 88 -5.07 -16.01 -12.58
CA ASN A 88 -6.36 -16.64 -12.29
C ASN A 88 -7.20 -16.94 -13.55
N LEU A 89 -6.63 -16.87 -14.75
CA LEU A 89 -7.35 -17.10 -16.00
C LEU A 89 -8.14 -18.41 -16.02
N ALA A 90 -7.52 -19.50 -15.55
CA ALA A 90 -8.18 -20.81 -15.49
C ALA A 90 -9.44 -20.83 -14.59
N LEU A 91 -9.49 -19.97 -13.57
CA LEU A 91 -10.65 -19.90 -12.67
C LEU A 91 -11.84 -19.20 -13.29
N PHE A 92 -11.61 -18.33 -14.27
CA PHE A 92 -12.71 -17.61 -14.92
C PHE A 92 -13.54 -18.51 -15.84
N ALA A 93 -13.09 -19.74 -16.12
CA ALA A 93 -13.91 -20.78 -16.75
C ALA A 93 -15.11 -21.18 -15.87
N TYR A 94 -15.04 -20.97 -14.54
CA TYR A 94 -16.15 -21.24 -13.63
C TYR A 94 -17.06 -20.01 -13.58
N LYS A 95 -18.31 -20.15 -14.04
CA LYS A 95 -19.32 -19.07 -14.14
C LYS A 95 -19.46 -18.15 -12.91
N PRO A 96 -19.40 -18.64 -11.63
CA PRO A 96 -19.55 -17.77 -10.47
C PRO A 96 -18.32 -16.89 -10.19
N VAL A 97 -17.15 -17.19 -10.77
CA VAL A 97 -15.91 -16.45 -10.49
C VAL A 97 -15.72 -15.32 -11.52
N LYS A 98 -15.61 -14.09 -11.01
CA LYS A 98 -15.37 -12.89 -11.82
C LYS A 98 -14.06 -12.24 -11.40
N PRO A 99 -13.35 -11.50 -12.29
CA PRO A 99 -12.10 -10.82 -11.95
C PRO A 99 -12.23 -9.90 -10.73
N ILE A 100 -13.36 -9.23 -10.56
CA ILE A 100 -13.59 -8.37 -9.38
C ILE A 100 -13.54 -9.13 -8.04
N HIS A 101 -13.99 -10.41 -8.02
CA HIS A 101 -13.89 -11.22 -6.80
C HIS A 101 -12.43 -11.54 -6.45
N VAL A 102 -11.59 -11.75 -7.48
CA VAL A 102 -10.14 -11.97 -7.31
C VAL A 102 -9.47 -10.70 -6.81
N PHE A 103 -9.84 -9.53 -7.37
CA PHE A 103 -9.29 -8.25 -6.91
C PHE A 103 -9.58 -7.99 -5.44
N ILE A 104 -10.83 -8.18 -5.00
CA ILE A 104 -11.23 -8.01 -3.61
C ILE A 104 -10.48 -9.00 -2.71
N ALA A 105 -10.43 -10.28 -3.08
CA ALA A 105 -9.77 -11.31 -2.27
C ALA A 105 -8.27 -11.03 -2.10
N ARG A 106 -7.58 -10.61 -3.17
CA ARG A 106 -6.16 -10.26 -3.14
C ARG A 106 -5.88 -8.99 -2.34
N ALA A 107 -6.70 -7.93 -2.53
CA ALA A 107 -6.55 -6.70 -1.78
C ALA A 107 -6.70 -6.93 -0.27
N LEU A 108 -7.73 -7.68 0.13
CA LEU A 108 -7.95 -8.03 1.54
C LEU A 108 -6.81 -8.87 2.11
N LEU A 109 -6.28 -9.82 1.33
CA LEU A 109 -5.16 -10.65 1.77
C LEU A 109 -3.91 -9.81 2.03
N GLU A 110 -3.54 -8.93 1.09
CA GLU A 110 -2.39 -8.04 1.26
C GLU A 110 -2.59 -7.10 2.44
N PHE A 111 -3.77 -6.52 2.56
CA PHE A 111 -4.11 -5.68 3.69
C PHE A 111 -3.90 -6.41 5.03
N CYS A 112 -4.41 -7.63 5.17
CA CYS A 112 -4.23 -8.42 6.38
C CYS A 112 -2.75 -8.72 6.67
N ILE A 113 -1.96 -9.08 5.64
CA ILE A 113 -0.53 -9.37 5.80
C ILE A 113 0.21 -8.14 6.32
N TYR A 114 0.07 -7.00 5.62
CA TYR A 114 0.78 -5.77 6.02
C TYR A 114 0.27 -5.18 7.33
N PHE A 115 -1.00 -5.34 7.63
CA PHE A 115 -1.56 -4.94 8.92
C PHE A 115 -0.95 -5.73 10.08
N VAL A 116 -0.81 -7.05 9.93
CA VAL A 116 -0.12 -7.89 10.92
C VAL A 116 1.34 -7.49 11.05
N ILE A 117 2.06 -7.28 9.93
CA ILE A 117 3.45 -6.82 9.96
C ILE A 117 3.56 -5.49 10.72
N PHE A 118 2.66 -4.54 10.45
CA PHE A 118 2.65 -3.24 11.12
C PHE A 118 2.51 -3.38 12.64
N ILE A 119 1.55 -4.17 13.10
CA ILE A 119 1.36 -4.44 14.53
C ILE A 119 2.60 -5.10 15.14
N VAL A 120 3.17 -6.09 14.47
CA VAL A 120 4.36 -6.82 14.96
C VAL A 120 5.55 -5.87 15.09
N VAL A 121 5.79 -5.03 14.08
CA VAL A 121 6.90 -4.07 14.10
C VAL A 121 6.71 -3.01 15.19
N LEU A 122 5.51 -2.48 15.36
CA LEU A 122 5.19 -1.55 16.45
C LEU A 122 5.39 -2.21 17.83
N PHE A 123 4.94 -3.45 17.99
CA PHE A 123 5.15 -4.20 19.24
C PHE A 123 6.64 -4.34 19.58
N PHE A 124 7.47 -4.73 18.61
CA PHE A 124 8.91 -4.85 18.83
C PHE A 124 9.58 -3.48 19.06
N ALA A 125 9.13 -2.43 18.36
CA ALA A 125 9.63 -1.07 18.57
C ALA A 125 9.36 -0.57 20.00
N GLY A 126 8.17 -0.81 20.53
CA GLY A 126 7.83 -0.47 21.91
C GLY A 126 8.56 -1.33 22.95
N TRP A 127 8.64 -2.65 22.69
CA TRP A 127 9.21 -3.59 23.65
C TRP A 127 10.73 -3.49 23.78
N PHE A 128 11.46 -3.44 22.66
CA PHE A 128 12.94 -3.46 22.68
C PHE A 128 13.56 -2.08 22.71
N PHE A 129 12.94 -1.09 22.05
CA PHE A 129 13.53 0.25 21.93
C PHE A 129 12.82 1.28 22.81
N HIS A 130 11.80 0.87 23.56
CA HIS A 130 11.01 1.75 24.43
C HIS A 130 10.48 3.01 23.73
N LEU A 131 10.16 2.88 22.45
CA LEU A 131 9.62 3.98 21.64
C LEU A 131 8.12 4.14 21.90
N GLU A 132 7.62 5.35 21.74
CA GLU A 132 6.19 5.65 21.79
C GLU A 132 5.51 5.09 20.53
N VAL A 133 4.76 3.99 20.70
CA VAL A 133 4.10 3.27 19.61
C VAL A 133 2.60 3.43 19.60
N ILE A 134 2.03 4.06 20.64
CA ILE A 134 0.59 4.28 20.74
C ILE A 134 0.23 5.54 19.95
N PRO A 135 -0.66 5.45 18.96
CA PRO A 135 -1.09 6.63 18.23
C PRO A 135 -1.81 7.63 19.13
N ARG A 136 -1.59 8.93 18.91
CA ARG A 136 -2.34 10.01 19.56
C ARG A 136 -3.84 9.90 19.28
N ASP A 137 -4.21 9.63 18.02
CA ASP A 137 -5.59 9.44 17.59
C ASP A 137 -5.72 8.13 16.80
N PHE A 138 -6.19 7.10 17.49
CA PHE A 138 -6.37 5.77 16.89
C PHE A 138 -7.42 5.78 15.75
N LEU A 139 -8.48 6.58 15.86
CA LEU A 139 -9.52 6.67 14.83
C LEU A 139 -8.97 7.37 13.59
N GLY A 140 -8.22 8.45 13.75
CA GLY A 140 -7.57 9.16 12.65
C GLY A 140 -6.57 8.26 11.90
N VAL A 141 -5.73 7.51 12.60
CA VAL A 141 -4.80 6.53 11.98
C VAL A 141 -5.56 5.44 11.23
N SER A 142 -6.61 4.87 11.84
CA SER A 142 -7.43 3.83 11.21
C SER A 142 -8.13 4.35 9.96
N PHE A 143 -8.61 5.58 9.98
CA PHE A 143 -9.19 6.26 8.82
C PHE A 143 -8.18 6.45 7.70
N CYS A 144 -6.96 6.89 7.98
CA CYS A 144 -5.89 7.03 6.99
C CYS A 144 -5.49 5.67 6.38
N ILE A 145 -5.41 4.61 7.18
CA ILE A 145 -5.14 3.26 6.70
C ILE A 145 -6.29 2.79 5.77
N PHE A 146 -7.53 3.10 6.09
CA PHE A 146 -8.68 2.79 5.24
C PHE A 146 -8.63 3.58 3.92
N LEU A 147 -8.33 4.87 3.95
CA LEU A 147 -8.14 5.68 2.73
C LEU A 147 -7.01 5.13 1.86
N LEU A 148 -5.92 4.70 2.48
CA LEU A 148 -4.80 4.06 1.79
C LEU A 148 -5.21 2.76 1.11
N PHE A 149 -5.99 1.91 1.79
CA PHE A 149 -6.56 0.70 1.21
C PHE A 149 -7.46 1.00 0.01
N CYS A 150 -8.35 1.98 0.14
CA CYS A 150 -9.25 2.38 -0.96
C CYS A 150 -8.47 2.97 -2.15
N SER A 151 -7.44 3.78 -1.91
CA SER A 151 -6.60 4.36 -2.97
C SER A 151 -5.81 3.29 -3.72
N SER A 152 -5.23 2.33 -2.99
CA SER A 152 -4.49 1.22 -3.59
C SER A 152 -5.40 0.28 -4.40
N PHE A 153 -6.61 0.01 -3.90
CA PHE A 153 -7.61 -0.79 -4.60
C PHE A 153 -8.06 -0.13 -5.91
N SER A 154 -8.36 1.17 -5.84
CA SER A 154 -8.81 1.95 -7.01
C SER A 154 -7.74 1.99 -8.11
N LEU A 155 -6.50 2.34 -7.74
CA LEU A 155 -5.37 2.37 -8.67
C LEU A 155 -5.03 0.98 -9.20
N GLY A 156 -5.09 -0.03 -8.33
CA GLY A 156 -4.82 -1.42 -8.67
C GLY A 156 -5.77 -1.98 -9.74
N ILE A 157 -7.07 -1.66 -9.68
CA ILE A 157 -8.03 -2.03 -10.74
C ILE A 157 -7.67 -1.37 -12.06
N CYS A 158 -7.36 -0.06 -12.07
CA CYS A 158 -6.95 0.65 -13.27
C CYS A 158 -5.72 -0.03 -13.91
N PHE A 159 -4.69 -0.31 -13.12
CA PHE A 159 -3.47 -0.95 -13.60
C PHE A 159 -3.69 -2.39 -14.06
N ALA A 160 -4.53 -3.16 -13.37
CA ALA A 160 -4.86 -4.53 -13.76
C ALA A 160 -5.48 -4.60 -15.16
N VAL A 161 -6.40 -3.69 -15.46
CA VAL A 161 -7.05 -3.66 -16.78
C VAL A 161 -6.10 -3.15 -17.86
N VAL A 162 -5.37 -2.06 -17.60
CA VAL A 162 -4.41 -1.49 -18.57
C VAL A 162 -3.33 -2.51 -18.93
N TRP A 163 -2.75 -3.18 -17.94
CA TRP A 163 -1.71 -4.17 -18.19
C TRP A 163 -2.21 -5.38 -19.00
N HIS A 164 -3.45 -5.81 -18.74
CA HIS A 164 -4.01 -6.95 -19.50
C HIS A 164 -4.03 -6.70 -21.01
N PHE A 165 -4.27 -5.46 -21.45
CA PHE A 165 -4.31 -5.11 -22.88
C PHE A 165 -2.96 -4.73 -23.46
N VAL A 166 -2.06 -4.15 -22.65
CA VAL A 166 -0.79 -3.59 -23.12
C VAL A 166 0.34 -4.12 -22.23
N GLU A 167 0.84 -5.31 -22.56
CA GLU A 167 1.94 -5.97 -21.81
C GLU A 167 3.18 -5.10 -21.57
N PRO A 168 3.70 -4.31 -22.55
CA PRO A 168 4.87 -3.45 -22.34
C PRO A 168 4.69 -2.42 -21.23
N LEU A 169 3.46 -2.03 -20.92
CA LEU A 169 3.19 -1.06 -19.84
C LEU A 169 3.45 -1.62 -18.43
N ARG A 170 3.56 -2.94 -18.27
CA ARG A 170 3.86 -3.53 -16.94
C ARG A 170 5.07 -2.90 -16.29
N THR A 171 6.16 -2.78 -17.03
CA THR A 171 7.41 -2.23 -16.54
C THR A 171 7.26 -0.76 -16.16
N LEU A 172 6.56 0.03 -16.97
CA LEU A 172 6.26 1.43 -16.66
C LEU A 172 5.40 1.58 -15.41
N LEU A 173 4.38 0.75 -15.23
CA LEU A 173 3.52 0.76 -14.04
C LEU A 173 4.29 0.40 -12.76
N VAL A 174 5.25 -0.52 -12.85
CA VAL A 174 6.14 -0.83 -11.73
C VAL A 174 7.06 0.36 -11.42
N TYR A 175 7.66 1.00 -12.42
CA TYR A 175 8.48 2.20 -12.19
C TYR A 175 7.67 3.39 -11.69
N PHE A 176 6.41 3.53 -12.10
CA PHE A 176 5.49 4.52 -11.53
C PHE A 176 5.43 4.42 -10.00
N SER A 177 5.39 3.21 -9.45
CA SER A 177 5.39 3.03 -8.00
C SER A 177 6.66 3.55 -7.32
N VAL A 178 7.81 3.57 -8.02
CA VAL A 178 9.05 4.16 -7.51
C VAL A 178 8.96 5.69 -7.49
N VAL A 179 8.39 6.29 -8.54
CA VAL A 179 8.16 7.73 -8.57
C VAL A 179 7.21 8.15 -7.44
N VAL A 180 6.11 7.42 -7.26
CA VAL A 180 5.17 7.66 -6.17
C VAL A 180 5.83 7.54 -4.79
N TYR A 181 6.77 6.58 -4.61
CA TYR A 181 7.54 6.45 -3.37
C TYR A 181 8.33 7.72 -3.04
N TRP A 182 9.07 8.27 -3.99
CA TRP A 182 9.88 9.46 -3.79
C TRP A 182 9.04 10.74 -3.62
N THR A 183 7.87 10.80 -4.25
CA THR A 183 6.97 11.97 -4.19
C THR A 183 6.01 11.95 -3.00
N SER A 184 5.99 10.87 -2.19
CA SER A 184 5.05 10.73 -1.06
C SER A 184 5.64 11.11 0.31
N ALA A 185 6.74 11.88 0.35
CA ALA A 185 7.41 12.34 1.57
C ALA A 185 7.75 11.20 2.57
N ILE A 186 7.98 9.99 2.06
CA ILE A 186 8.23 8.81 2.91
C ILE A 186 9.57 8.95 3.62
N ILE A 187 10.60 9.34 2.86
CA ILE A 187 11.95 9.53 3.40
C ILE A 187 12.16 10.97 3.83
N LEU A 188 11.88 11.95 2.99
CA LEU A 188 12.13 13.36 3.28
C LEU A 188 10.94 13.97 4.02
N PRO A 189 11.14 14.54 5.21
CA PRO A 189 10.09 15.27 5.91
C PRO A 189 9.66 16.51 5.12
N THR A 190 8.38 16.82 5.12
CA THR A 190 7.82 17.95 4.37
C THR A 190 8.33 19.29 4.88
N TRP A 191 8.60 19.43 6.19
CA TRP A 191 9.16 20.66 6.78
C TRP A 191 10.62 20.94 6.39
N LEU A 192 11.36 19.96 5.86
CA LEU A 192 12.72 20.14 5.31
C LEU A 192 12.73 20.32 3.79
N THR A 193 11.58 20.15 3.15
CA THR A 193 11.47 20.21 1.70
C THR A 193 11.24 21.66 1.24
N PRO A 194 12.00 22.17 0.24
CA PRO A 194 11.79 23.51 -0.30
C PRO A 194 10.37 23.70 -0.86
N ARG A 195 9.79 24.89 -0.67
CA ARG A 195 8.40 25.19 -1.07
C ARG A 195 8.10 24.90 -2.54
N PHE A 196 8.98 25.29 -3.45
CA PHE A 196 8.78 25.02 -4.89
C PHE A 196 8.62 23.54 -5.23
N LEU A 197 9.26 22.66 -4.45
CA LEU A 197 9.14 21.21 -4.60
C LEU A 197 7.86 20.71 -3.94
N LEU A 198 7.50 21.25 -2.78
CA LEU A 198 6.25 20.90 -2.09
C LEU A 198 5.03 21.19 -2.94
N ASP A 199 5.00 22.32 -3.66
CA ASP A 199 3.89 22.69 -4.56
C ASP A 199 3.65 21.62 -5.63
N ILE A 200 4.71 20.95 -6.10
CA ILE A 200 4.60 19.84 -7.04
C ILE A 200 4.18 18.55 -6.32
N LEU A 201 4.73 18.29 -5.14
CA LEU A 201 4.43 17.09 -4.39
C LEU A 201 3.00 17.03 -3.88
N TYR A 202 2.37 18.18 -3.60
CA TYR A 202 0.97 18.27 -3.18
C TYR A 202 -0.04 17.75 -4.22
N TYR A 203 0.35 17.61 -5.49
CA TYR A 203 -0.51 16.91 -6.47
C TYR A 203 -0.58 15.40 -6.25
N ASN A 204 0.30 14.82 -5.43
CA ASN A 204 0.26 13.40 -5.12
C ASN A 204 -0.71 13.12 -3.96
N PRO A 205 -1.86 12.45 -4.19
CA PRO A 205 -2.83 12.18 -3.14
C PRO A 205 -2.27 11.28 -2.02
N LEU A 206 -1.28 10.43 -2.34
CA LEU A 206 -0.68 9.54 -1.36
C LEU A 206 0.17 10.29 -0.32
N LEU A 207 0.81 11.40 -0.72
CA LEU A 207 1.52 12.27 0.21
C LEU A 207 0.56 12.78 1.30
N HIS A 208 -0.64 13.22 0.92
CA HIS A 208 -1.64 13.71 1.88
C HIS A 208 -2.04 12.60 2.88
N VAL A 209 -2.22 11.37 2.41
CA VAL A 209 -2.59 10.25 3.30
C VAL A 209 -1.47 9.95 4.31
N ILE A 210 -0.22 9.91 3.85
CA ILE A 210 0.94 9.57 4.71
C ILE A 210 1.20 10.68 5.75
N GLU A 211 1.12 11.94 5.34
CA GLU A 211 1.31 13.07 6.24
C GLU A 211 0.20 13.16 7.30
N LEU A 212 -1.07 12.96 6.89
CA LEU A 212 -2.19 12.90 7.83
C LEU A 212 -2.10 11.71 8.77
N LEU A 213 -1.63 10.55 8.28
CA LEU A 213 -1.39 9.38 9.13
C LEU A 213 -0.36 9.70 10.22
N ARG A 214 0.74 10.37 9.87
CA ARG A 214 1.76 10.81 10.82
C ARG A 214 1.21 11.84 11.81
N TYR A 215 0.41 12.78 11.36
CA TYR A 215 -0.24 13.78 12.20
C TYR A 215 -1.14 13.14 13.28
N TYR A 216 -1.91 12.12 12.92
CA TYR A 216 -2.72 11.39 13.89
C TYR A 216 -1.92 10.41 14.75
N PHE A 217 -0.73 10.02 14.28
CA PHE A 217 0.13 9.10 15.01
C PHE A 217 0.97 9.82 16.08
N PHE A 218 1.62 10.93 15.73
CA PHE A 218 2.54 11.66 16.63
C PHE A 218 1.87 12.87 17.25
N GLU A 219 2.25 13.18 18.54
CA GLU A 219 1.68 14.33 19.25
C GLU A 219 2.11 15.67 18.66
N ASN A 220 3.41 15.84 18.37
CA ASN A 220 4.02 17.10 17.94
C ASN A 220 4.41 17.11 16.45
N TYR A 221 3.57 16.50 15.59
CA TYR A 221 3.86 16.48 14.17
C TYR A 221 3.55 17.82 13.50
N PRO A 222 4.54 18.47 12.85
CA PRO A 222 4.36 19.75 12.19
C PRO A 222 3.64 19.57 10.83
N LEU A 223 2.32 19.45 10.86
CA LEU A 223 1.51 19.36 9.66
C LEU A 223 1.33 20.78 9.06
N ALA A 224 1.55 20.92 7.77
CA ALA A 224 1.21 22.14 7.05
C ALA A 224 -0.31 22.24 6.81
N ASP A 225 -0.84 23.46 6.68
CA ASP A 225 -2.29 23.70 6.54
C ASP A 225 -2.87 23.26 5.19
N ASP A 226 -2.02 22.93 4.23
CA ASP A 226 -2.41 22.58 2.85
C ASP A 226 -2.92 21.14 2.66
N TYR A 227 -2.96 20.32 3.73
CA TYR A 227 -3.44 18.92 3.64
C TYR A 227 -4.96 18.83 3.70
N ASN A 228 -5.55 18.18 2.70
CA ASN A 228 -7.00 18.13 2.54
C ASN A 228 -7.53 16.70 2.33
N ASN A 229 -8.36 16.25 3.26
CA ASN A 229 -9.03 14.94 3.17
C ASN A 229 -9.97 14.84 1.96
N TYR A 230 -10.64 15.93 1.56
CA TYR A 230 -11.56 15.93 0.41
C TYR A 230 -10.82 15.68 -0.91
N TYR A 231 -9.58 16.16 -1.03
CA TYR A 231 -8.74 15.89 -2.19
C TYR A 231 -8.44 14.41 -2.35
N ILE A 232 -8.10 13.74 -1.25
CA ILE A 232 -7.82 12.29 -1.22
C ILE A 232 -9.08 11.50 -1.63
N ILE A 233 -10.22 11.82 -1.01
CA ILE A 233 -11.49 11.14 -1.28
C ILE A 233 -11.92 11.35 -2.74
N PHE A 234 -11.75 12.57 -3.27
CA PHE A 234 -12.01 12.84 -4.68
C PHE A 234 -11.19 11.96 -5.61
N TRP A 235 -9.88 11.84 -5.37
CA TRP A 235 -9.00 10.98 -6.17
C TRP A 235 -9.36 9.50 -6.07
N ILE A 236 -9.72 9.02 -4.89
CA ILE A 236 -10.16 7.63 -4.69
C ILE A 236 -11.43 7.36 -5.52
N ILE A 237 -12.44 8.22 -5.39
CA ILE A 237 -13.71 8.07 -6.12
C ILE A 237 -13.46 8.15 -7.64
N PHE A 238 -12.67 9.12 -8.08
CA PHE A 238 -12.34 9.31 -9.50
C PHE A 238 -11.65 8.09 -10.11
N LEU A 239 -10.59 7.60 -9.45
CA LEU A 239 -9.86 6.41 -9.93
C LEU A 239 -10.73 5.14 -9.85
N LEU A 240 -11.53 5.00 -8.80
CA LEU A 240 -12.44 3.86 -8.66
C LEU A 240 -13.49 3.88 -9.78
N PHE A 241 -14.06 5.04 -10.05
CA PHE A 241 -15.03 5.20 -11.15
C PHE A 241 -14.41 4.80 -12.50
N ILE A 242 -13.26 5.37 -12.84
CA ILE A 242 -12.55 5.03 -14.10
C ILE A 242 -12.23 3.53 -14.14
N GLY A 243 -11.65 2.98 -13.07
CA GLY A 243 -11.27 1.57 -12.99
C GLY A 243 -12.47 0.64 -13.18
N LEU A 244 -13.60 0.94 -12.53
CA LEU A 244 -14.82 0.13 -12.65
C LEU A 244 -15.47 0.27 -14.03
N VAL A 245 -15.48 1.47 -14.60
CA VAL A 245 -16.00 1.69 -15.97
C VAL A 245 -15.18 0.90 -16.97
N VAL A 246 -13.86 1.04 -16.96
CA VAL A 246 -12.96 0.32 -17.89
C VAL A 246 -13.06 -1.19 -17.68
N TYR A 247 -13.14 -1.64 -16.42
CA TYR A 247 -13.39 -3.04 -16.07
C TYR A 247 -14.73 -3.55 -16.64
N TYR A 248 -15.81 -2.78 -16.45
CA TYR A 248 -17.16 -3.18 -16.90
C TYR A 248 -17.24 -3.37 -18.41
N TYR A 249 -16.69 -2.42 -19.16
CA TYR A 249 -16.67 -2.51 -20.65
C TYR A 249 -15.82 -3.67 -21.14
N ASN A 250 -14.73 -4.00 -20.45
CA ASN A 250 -13.78 -5.01 -20.92
C ASN A 250 -13.92 -6.37 -20.21
N ARG A 251 -14.91 -6.55 -19.33
CA ARG A 251 -15.03 -7.75 -18.47
C ARG A 251 -15.06 -9.09 -19.23
N GLN A 252 -15.59 -9.11 -20.47
CA GLN A 252 -15.63 -10.32 -21.29
C GLN A 252 -14.24 -10.63 -21.89
N ALA A 253 -13.54 -9.60 -22.35
CA ALA A 253 -12.19 -9.73 -22.86
C ALA A 253 -11.18 -10.15 -21.76
N LEU A 254 -11.36 -9.65 -20.53
CA LEU A 254 -10.52 -10.00 -19.38
C LEU A 254 -10.64 -11.48 -18.95
N THR A 255 -11.74 -12.16 -19.31
CA THR A 255 -11.99 -13.57 -18.99
C THR A 255 -11.75 -14.50 -20.17
N ALA A 256 -11.56 -13.95 -21.37
CA ALA A 256 -11.27 -14.75 -22.56
C ALA A 256 -9.84 -15.31 -22.47
N VAL A 257 -9.73 -16.63 -22.62
CA VAL A 257 -8.42 -17.27 -22.79
C VAL A 257 -7.85 -16.77 -24.11
N ARG A 258 -6.73 -16.07 -24.05
CA ARG A 258 -6.01 -15.60 -25.25
C ARG A 258 -5.63 -16.85 -26.05
N LYS A 259 -6.24 -17.06 -27.21
CA LYS A 259 -5.76 -18.05 -28.17
C LYS A 259 -4.48 -17.48 -28.77
N GLU A 260 -3.34 -18.08 -28.39
CA GLU A 260 -2.07 -17.85 -29.04
C GLU A 260 -2.13 -18.24 -30.51
#